data_938d4c1710ce77dee7ff8f043a55f030
#
_entry.id   938d4c1710ce77dee7ff8f043a55f030
#
_cell.length_a   1.000
_cell.length_b   1.000
_cell.length_c   1.000
_cell.angle_alpha   90.00
_cell.angle_beta   90.00
_cell.angle_gamma   90.00
#
_symmetry.space_group_name_H-M   'P 1'
#
loop_
_entity.id
_entity.type
_entity.pdbx_description
1 polymer ?
#
loop_
_entity_poly.entity_id
_entity_poly.type
_entity_poly.pdbx_seq_one_letter_code
_entity_poly.pdbx_strand_id
1 'polypeptide(L)'
;MNDFQTVNDIVNESVRNSSYYTVAISSCVFILYTLIVQLIGYFKGKAKNKPLIEMAEAIKENTENIVKLNSVLDKTLQGAEKKKVRQCESAIDLAFKASSLRIVQEAASIIAHNNIDKNKEFIISNINKFVSTEYYRLYSALAIYEINDVNVASRLKEEWIKEIADNLVDIIYNGQDAMTRITQVNNRLNVCINEYSTYINNKTFNT
;
A
#
# COMPACT_ATOMS: atom_id res chain seq x y z
N MET A 1 -17.16 11.90 12.85
CA MET A 1 -16.40 10.69 12.57
C MET A 1 -15.24 10.93 11.58
N ASN A 2 -15.06 12.17 11.14
CA ASN A 2 -13.97 12.59 10.22
C ASN A 2 -12.65 12.98 10.91
N ASP A 3 -12.67 13.23 12.24
CA ASP A 3 -11.50 13.81 12.91
C ASP A 3 -10.37 12.80 13.17
N PHE A 4 -10.69 11.50 13.30
CA PHE A 4 -9.69 10.46 13.54
C PHE A 4 -8.86 10.10 12.29
N GLN A 5 -9.44 10.18 11.10
CA GLN A 5 -8.70 9.99 9.84
C GLN A 5 -7.73 11.13 9.60
N THR A 6 -8.17 12.36 9.81
CA THR A 6 -7.34 13.56 9.64
C THR A 6 -6.14 13.59 10.60
N VAL A 7 -6.31 13.13 11.84
CA VAL A 7 -5.21 13.04 12.82
C VAL A 7 -4.22 11.95 12.43
N ASN A 8 -4.67 10.80 11.95
CA ASN A 8 -3.79 9.71 11.51
C ASN A 8 -3.00 10.08 10.25
N ASP A 9 -3.61 10.82 9.33
CA ASP A 9 -2.95 11.33 8.12
C ASP A 9 -1.88 12.38 8.47
N ILE A 10 -2.20 13.31 9.38
CA ILE A 10 -1.25 14.33 9.87
C ILE A 10 -0.09 13.66 10.64
N VAL A 11 -0.36 12.66 11.45
CA VAL A 11 0.68 11.94 12.21
C VAL A 11 1.56 11.13 11.26
N ASN A 12 1.01 10.42 10.29
CA ASN A 12 1.78 9.63 9.32
C ASN A 12 2.61 10.54 8.39
N GLU A 13 2.06 11.67 7.95
CA GLU A 13 2.78 12.65 7.14
C GLU A 13 3.86 13.37 7.95
N SER A 14 3.59 13.72 9.19
CA SER A 14 4.55 14.32 10.12
C SER A 14 5.69 13.36 10.47
N VAL A 15 5.41 12.08 10.73
CA VAL A 15 6.43 11.05 11.01
C VAL A 15 7.24 10.73 9.76
N ARG A 16 6.62 10.66 8.58
CA ARG A 16 7.31 10.40 7.31
C ARG A 16 8.24 11.55 6.92
N ASN A 17 7.79 12.78 7.01
CA ASN A 17 8.59 13.97 6.69
C ASN A 17 9.65 14.27 7.78
N SER A 18 9.29 14.16 9.06
CA SER A 18 10.20 14.42 10.18
C SER A 18 11.39 13.47 10.20
N SER A 19 11.19 12.18 9.95
CA SER A 19 12.27 11.19 10.05
C SER A 19 13.32 11.34 8.93
N TYR A 20 12.89 11.55 7.68
CA TYR A 20 13.83 11.67 6.55
C TYR A 20 14.53 13.03 6.50
N TYR A 21 13.78 14.12 6.68
CA TYR A 21 14.37 15.46 6.68
C TYR A 21 15.25 15.71 7.89
N THR A 22 14.90 15.19 9.07
CA THR A 22 15.72 15.35 10.29
C THR A 22 17.06 14.64 10.14
N VAL A 23 17.07 13.41 9.61
CA VAL A 23 18.31 12.66 9.37
C VAL A 23 19.16 13.33 8.27
N ALA A 24 18.56 13.74 7.17
CA ALA A 24 19.26 14.42 6.08
C ALA A 24 19.81 15.78 6.52
N ILE A 25 19.01 16.58 7.21
CA ILE A 25 19.42 17.90 7.71
C ILE A 25 20.51 17.76 8.79
N SER A 26 20.35 16.83 9.76
CA SER A 26 21.35 16.62 10.80
C SER A 26 22.69 16.11 10.21
N SER A 27 22.64 15.26 9.18
CA SER A 27 23.85 14.82 8.47
C SER A 27 24.51 15.95 7.71
N CYS A 28 23.76 16.79 7.02
CA CYS A 28 24.30 17.99 6.34
C CYS A 28 24.88 18.99 7.32
N VAL A 29 24.20 19.25 8.44
CA VAL A 29 24.67 20.16 9.50
C VAL A 29 25.94 19.63 10.14
N PHE A 30 26.01 18.31 10.42
CA PHE A 30 27.22 17.68 10.97
C PHE A 30 28.42 17.75 10.01
N ILE A 31 28.19 17.52 8.72
CA ILE A 31 29.22 17.64 7.67
C ILE A 31 29.72 19.11 7.56
N LEU A 32 28.79 20.08 7.51
CA LEU A 32 29.12 21.50 7.49
C LEU A 32 29.86 21.94 8.74
N TYR A 33 29.42 21.50 9.93
CA TYR A 33 30.11 21.80 11.19
C TYR A 33 31.52 21.25 11.21
N THR A 34 31.74 19.99 10.78
CA THR A 34 33.09 19.38 10.72
C THR A 34 34.01 20.12 9.74
N LEU A 35 33.48 20.53 8.57
CA LEU A 35 34.22 21.33 7.59
C LEU A 35 34.58 22.71 8.15
N ILE A 36 33.67 23.39 8.83
CA ILE A 36 33.90 24.71 9.45
C ILE A 36 34.93 24.61 10.58
N VAL A 37 34.83 23.59 11.45
CA VAL A 37 35.79 23.37 12.55
C VAL A 37 37.21 23.09 11.98
N GLN A 38 37.32 22.31 10.90
CA GLN A 38 38.60 22.05 10.23
C GLN A 38 39.14 23.29 9.56
N LEU A 39 38.31 24.12 8.90
CA LEU A 39 38.69 25.40 8.33
C LEU A 39 39.17 26.39 9.40
N ILE A 40 38.48 26.50 10.52
CA ILE A 40 38.85 27.38 11.65
C ILE A 40 40.15 26.91 12.29
N GLY A 41 40.35 25.60 12.44
CA GLY A 41 41.62 25.00 12.90
C GLY A 41 42.80 25.33 11.99
N TYR A 42 42.57 25.29 10.67
CA TYR A 42 43.56 25.65 9.64
C TYR A 42 44.01 27.14 9.72
N PHE A 43 43.03 28.04 9.91
CA PHE A 43 43.34 29.49 10.01
C PHE A 43 44.00 29.90 11.33
N LYS A 44 43.85 29.12 12.40
CA LYS A 44 44.46 29.37 13.72
C LYS A 44 45.89 28.82 13.85
N GLY A 45 46.32 27.88 13.01
CA GLY A 45 47.63 27.23 13.04
C GLY A 45 48.61 27.77 12.03
N LYS A 46 49.28 28.92 12.26
CA LYS A 46 50.45 29.34 11.52
C LYS A 46 51.62 28.42 11.80
N ALA A 47 51.92 27.42 10.95
CA ALA A 47 53.26 26.86 10.77
C ALA A 47 53.35 25.94 9.52
N LYS A 48 54.17 26.37 8.61
CA LYS A 48 55.01 25.70 7.59
C LYS A 48 54.71 24.23 7.20
N ASN A 49 54.33 24.06 5.95
CA ASN A 49 54.60 22.90 5.05
C ASN A 49 54.06 21.47 5.38
N LYS A 50 53.40 21.21 6.47
CA LYS A 50 52.66 19.96 6.74
C LYS A 50 51.17 19.96 6.34
N PRO A 51 50.49 21.09 6.07
CA PRO A 51 49.02 21.14 6.09
C PRO A 51 48.35 20.55 4.85
N LEU A 52 49.03 20.45 3.71
CA LEU A 52 48.40 19.94 2.49
C LEU A 52 48.22 18.42 2.50
N ILE A 53 49.13 17.68 3.11
CA ILE A 53 49.03 16.19 3.24
C ILE A 53 47.97 15.83 4.27
N GLU A 54 47.98 16.49 5.44
CA GLU A 54 46.95 16.28 6.49
C GLU A 54 45.55 16.70 6.03
N MET A 55 45.46 17.75 5.22
CA MET A 55 44.17 18.17 4.61
C MET A 55 43.72 17.18 3.52
N ALA A 56 44.61 16.63 2.72
CA ALA A 56 44.27 15.61 1.73
C ALA A 56 43.81 14.29 2.39
N GLU A 57 44.46 13.89 3.48
CA GLU A 57 44.08 12.72 4.29
C GLU A 57 42.70 12.94 4.96
N ALA A 58 42.46 14.09 5.55
CA ALA A 58 41.17 14.44 6.16
C ALA A 58 40.05 14.51 5.10
N ILE A 59 40.28 15.02 3.91
CA ILE A 59 39.35 15.03 2.80
C ILE A 59 39.04 13.58 2.35
N LYS A 60 40.08 12.73 2.26
CA LYS A 60 39.94 11.34 1.88
C LYS A 60 39.09 10.59 2.92
N GLU A 61 39.40 10.75 4.20
CA GLU A 61 38.65 10.14 5.30
C GLU A 61 37.17 10.60 5.33
N ASN A 62 36.93 11.91 5.12
CA ASN A 62 35.58 12.46 5.03
C ASN A 62 34.83 11.90 3.82
N THR A 63 35.52 11.77 2.67
CA THR A 63 34.89 11.17 1.47
C THR A 63 34.54 9.72 1.69
N GLU A 64 35.41 8.93 2.32
CA GLU A 64 35.13 7.53 2.69
C GLU A 64 33.93 7.42 3.67
N ASN A 65 33.86 8.33 4.63
CA ASN A 65 32.75 8.37 5.59
C ASN A 65 31.44 8.76 4.91
N ILE A 66 31.44 9.71 3.96
CA ILE A 66 30.26 10.06 3.15
C ILE A 66 29.80 8.87 2.32
N VAL A 67 30.70 8.13 1.67
CA VAL A 67 30.36 6.94 0.89
C VAL A 67 29.75 5.85 1.78
N LYS A 68 30.32 5.62 2.98
CA LYS A 68 29.76 4.68 3.96
C LYS A 68 28.36 5.10 4.42
N LEU A 69 28.18 6.40 4.71
CA LEU A 69 26.87 6.94 5.15
C LEU A 69 25.82 6.78 4.05
N ASN A 70 26.16 7.09 2.79
CA ASN A 70 25.26 6.90 1.65
C ASN A 70 24.88 5.43 1.48
N SER A 71 25.85 4.49 1.62
CA SER A 71 25.56 3.07 1.52
C SER A 71 24.63 2.57 2.63
N VAL A 72 24.73 3.11 3.85
CA VAL A 72 23.82 2.80 4.97
C VAL A 72 22.45 3.40 4.72
N LEU A 73 22.39 4.63 4.21
CA LEU A 73 21.15 5.30 3.86
C LEU A 73 20.38 4.52 2.78
N ASP A 74 21.08 4.14 1.70
CA ASP A 74 20.50 3.35 0.61
C ASP A 74 19.93 2.00 1.11
N LYS A 75 20.69 1.29 1.97
CA LYS A 75 20.20 0.04 2.57
C LYS A 75 18.97 0.25 3.45
N THR A 76 18.94 1.35 4.19
CA THR A 76 17.81 1.69 5.08
C THR A 76 16.57 2.06 4.25
N LEU A 77 16.74 2.86 3.19
CA LEU A 77 15.66 3.22 2.26
C LEU A 77 15.11 2.00 1.55
N GLN A 78 15.96 1.13 0.99
CA GLN A 78 15.53 -0.12 0.36
C GLN A 78 14.80 -1.04 1.36
N GLY A 79 15.23 -1.07 2.63
CA GLY A 79 14.55 -1.82 3.68
C GLY A 79 13.15 -1.27 3.97
N ALA A 80 12.99 0.04 4.04
CA ALA A 80 11.71 0.72 4.24
C ALA A 80 10.75 0.52 3.06
N GLU A 81 11.25 0.64 1.83
CA GLU A 81 10.46 0.37 0.62
C GLU A 81 9.98 -1.08 0.55
N LYS A 82 10.87 -2.05 0.80
CA LYS A 82 10.48 -3.46 0.86
C LYS A 82 9.42 -3.74 1.91
N LYS A 83 9.50 -3.08 3.07
CA LYS A 83 8.48 -3.19 4.12
C LYS A 83 7.15 -2.60 3.66
N LYS A 84 7.15 -1.43 3.02
CA LYS A 84 5.97 -0.78 2.45
C LYS A 84 5.29 -1.66 1.41
N VAL A 85 6.06 -2.24 0.49
CA VAL A 85 5.57 -3.16 -0.53
C VAL A 85 4.87 -4.37 0.11
N ARG A 86 5.52 -5.07 1.05
CA ARG A 86 4.94 -6.22 1.74
C ARG A 86 3.67 -5.89 2.52
N GLN A 87 3.62 -4.72 3.15
CA GLN A 87 2.42 -4.24 3.84
C GLN A 87 1.27 -4.01 2.86
N CYS A 88 1.56 -3.41 1.72
CA CYS A 88 0.59 -3.19 0.66
C CYS A 88 0.07 -4.51 0.06
N GLU A 89 0.95 -5.47 -0.27
CA GLU A 89 0.56 -6.81 -0.73
C GLU A 89 -0.37 -7.50 0.26
N SER A 90 -0.01 -7.49 1.55
CA SER A 90 -0.85 -8.09 2.60
C SER A 90 -2.19 -7.39 2.74
N ALA A 91 -2.23 -6.06 2.60
CA ALA A 91 -3.45 -5.28 2.67
C ALA A 91 -4.38 -5.55 1.48
N ILE A 92 -3.83 -5.69 0.26
CA ILE A 92 -4.59 -6.07 -0.93
C ILE A 92 -5.26 -7.44 -0.68
N ASP A 93 -4.49 -8.43 -0.28
CA ASP A 93 -4.99 -9.79 -0.04
C ASP A 93 -6.08 -9.83 1.04
N LEU A 94 -5.87 -9.14 2.17
CA LEU A 94 -6.85 -9.06 3.25
C LEU A 94 -8.13 -8.32 2.83
N ALA A 95 -8.01 -7.22 2.09
CA ALA A 95 -9.16 -6.44 1.63
C ALA A 95 -10.04 -7.27 0.69
N PHE A 96 -9.44 -7.98 -0.27
CA PHE A 96 -10.16 -8.86 -1.18
C PHE A 96 -10.81 -10.04 -0.45
N LYS A 97 -10.11 -10.70 0.47
CA LYS A 97 -10.66 -11.79 1.28
C LYS A 97 -11.84 -11.34 2.15
N ALA A 98 -11.71 -10.17 2.78
CA ALA A 98 -12.78 -9.61 3.59
C ALA A 98 -14.02 -9.25 2.74
N SER A 99 -13.82 -8.71 1.55
CA SER A 99 -14.89 -8.41 0.61
C SER A 99 -15.59 -9.69 0.14
N SER A 100 -14.82 -10.72 -0.23
CA SER A 100 -15.35 -12.04 -0.59
C SER A 100 -16.24 -12.63 0.49
N LEU A 101 -15.74 -12.64 1.72
CA LEU A 101 -16.48 -13.21 2.84
C LEU A 101 -17.85 -12.52 3.04
N ARG A 102 -17.87 -11.18 2.95
CA ARG A 102 -19.14 -10.43 3.08
C ARG A 102 -20.09 -10.71 1.92
N ILE A 103 -19.57 -10.85 0.69
CA ILE A 103 -20.40 -11.21 -0.48
C ILE A 103 -20.98 -12.61 -0.32
N VAL A 104 -20.19 -13.59 0.14
CA VAL A 104 -20.70 -14.96 0.41
C VAL A 104 -21.78 -14.94 1.50
N GLN A 105 -21.58 -14.18 2.58
CA GLN A 105 -22.56 -14.08 3.66
C GLN A 105 -23.88 -13.46 3.18
N GLU A 106 -23.82 -12.41 2.39
CA GLU A 106 -25.03 -11.78 1.85
C GLU A 106 -25.75 -12.69 0.84
N ALA A 107 -25.01 -13.33 -0.07
CA ALA A 107 -25.58 -14.29 -1.00
C ALA A 107 -26.25 -15.46 -0.25
N ALA A 108 -25.61 -15.99 0.79
CA ALA A 108 -26.19 -17.04 1.64
C ALA A 108 -27.47 -16.55 2.33
N SER A 109 -27.52 -15.32 2.82
CA SER A 109 -28.72 -14.71 3.39
C SER A 109 -29.84 -14.59 2.36
N ILE A 110 -29.54 -14.14 1.15
CA ILE A 110 -30.51 -14.07 0.06
C ILE A 110 -31.06 -15.47 -0.28
N ILE A 111 -30.20 -16.48 -0.39
CA ILE A 111 -30.59 -17.85 -0.71
C ILE A 111 -31.48 -18.45 0.39
N ALA A 112 -31.15 -18.20 1.66
CA ALA A 112 -31.89 -18.78 2.82
C ALA A 112 -33.23 -18.12 3.09
N HIS A 113 -33.38 -16.82 2.90
CA HIS A 113 -34.53 -16.05 3.37
C HIS A 113 -35.52 -15.61 2.29
N ASN A 114 -35.13 -15.69 1.01
CA ASN A 114 -35.96 -15.18 -0.07
C ASN A 114 -36.63 -16.31 -0.89
N ASN A 115 -37.89 -16.10 -1.23
CA ASN A 115 -38.56 -16.88 -2.28
C ASN A 115 -38.01 -16.36 -3.63
N ILE A 116 -36.97 -16.99 -4.09
CA ILE A 116 -36.13 -16.55 -5.24
C ILE A 116 -37.00 -16.34 -6.48
N ASP A 117 -37.99 -17.19 -6.71
CA ASP A 117 -38.81 -17.13 -7.94
C ASP A 117 -39.80 -15.96 -7.94
N LYS A 118 -40.26 -15.51 -6.76
CA LYS A 118 -41.26 -14.44 -6.67
C LYS A 118 -40.70 -13.02 -6.66
N ASN A 119 -39.45 -12.84 -6.34
CA ASN A 119 -38.84 -11.52 -6.10
C ASN A 119 -37.59 -11.26 -6.97
N LYS A 120 -37.58 -11.78 -8.19
CA LYS A 120 -36.38 -11.78 -9.04
C LYS A 120 -35.75 -10.39 -9.23
N GLU A 121 -36.52 -9.38 -9.64
CA GLU A 121 -36.04 -8.03 -9.88
C GLU A 121 -35.47 -7.38 -8.61
N PHE A 122 -36.15 -7.58 -7.48
CA PHE A 122 -35.71 -7.08 -6.19
C PHE A 122 -34.38 -7.73 -5.74
N ILE A 123 -34.23 -9.04 -5.94
CA ILE A 123 -33.00 -9.76 -5.61
C ILE A 123 -31.84 -9.30 -6.50
N ILE A 124 -32.06 -9.16 -7.79
CA ILE A 124 -31.04 -8.65 -8.73
C ILE A 124 -30.60 -7.23 -8.32
N SER A 125 -31.56 -6.35 -8.00
CA SER A 125 -31.27 -4.99 -7.53
C SER A 125 -30.44 -4.98 -6.25
N ASN A 126 -30.79 -5.85 -5.28
CA ASN A 126 -30.04 -5.97 -4.02
C ASN A 126 -28.62 -6.49 -4.24
N ILE A 127 -28.44 -7.50 -5.10
CA ILE A 127 -27.11 -8.04 -5.44
C ILE A 127 -26.25 -6.93 -6.04
N ASN A 128 -26.76 -6.21 -7.06
CA ASN A 128 -26.04 -5.12 -7.69
C ASN A 128 -25.63 -4.02 -6.71
N LYS A 129 -26.56 -3.59 -5.86
CA LYS A 129 -26.30 -2.58 -4.82
C LYS A 129 -25.25 -3.06 -3.84
N PHE A 130 -25.35 -4.30 -3.40
CA PHE A 130 -24.43 -4.88 -2.43
C PHE A 130 -23.03 -5.04 -2.99
N VAL A 131 -22.88 -5.61 -4.19
CA VAL A 131 -21.58 -5.77 -4.86
C VAL A 131 -20.93 -4.41 -5.13
N SER A 132 -21.70 -3.42 -5.57
CA SER A 132 -21.21 -2.04 -5.72
C SER A 132 -20.72 -1.47 -4.38
N THR A 133 -21.45 -1.68 -3.30
CA THR A 133 -21.05 -1.22 -1.97
C THR A 133 -19.72 -1.86 -1.54
N GLU A 134 -19.56 -3.17 -1.77
CA GLU A 134 -18.32 -3.87 -1.44
C GLU A 134 -17.15 -3.43 -2.32
N TYR A 135 -17.38 -3.13 -3.58
CA TYR A 135 -16.37 -2.54 -4.46
C TYR A 135 -15.87 -1.19 -3.94
N TYR A 136 -16.76 -0.28 -3.53
CA TYR A 136 -16.36 1.01 -2.99
C TYR A 136 -15.68 0.91 -1.62
N ARG A 137 -16.04 -0.09 -0.80
CA ARG A 137 -15.31 -0.41 0.43
C ARG A 137 -13.89 -0.87 0.13
N LEU A 138 -13.74 -1.76 -0.85
CA LEU A 138 -12.44 -2.23 -1.33
C LEU A 138 -11.61 -1.06 -1.88
N TYR A 139 -12.21 -0.21 -2.73
CA TYR A 139 -11.58 1.00 -3.24
C TYR A 139 -11.06 1.89 -2.09
N SER A 140 -11.91 2.18 -1.12
CA SER A 140 -11.54 3.02 0.04
C SER A 140 -10.42 2.39 0.88
N ALA A 141 -10.43 1.07 1.05
CA ALA A 141 -9.38 0.36 1.79
C ALA A 141 -8.02 0.39 1.07
N LEU A 142 -8.02 0.40 -0.25
CA LEU A 142 -6.80 0.42 -1.07
C LEU A 142 -6.33 1.84 -1.41
N ALA A 143 -7.19 2.85 -1.29
CA ALA A 143 -6.88 4.25 -1.61
C ALA A 143 -5.80 4.88 -0.70
N ILE A 144 -5.55 4.31 0.46
CA ILE A 144 -4.50 4.76 1.39
C ILE A 144 -3.09 4.31 0.97
N TYR A 145 -2.99 3.38 0.01
CA TYR A 145 -1.71 2.86 -0.44
C TYR A 145 -1.28 3.51 -1.75
N GLU A 146 -0.05 3.97 -1.77
CA GLU A 146 0.61 4.55 -2.93
C GLU A 146 1.97 3.89 -3.13
N ILE A 147 2.19 3.34 -4.31
CA ILE A 147 3.42 2.66 -4.70
C ILE A 147 3.88 3.26 -6.04
N ASN A 148 5.13 3.73 -6.10
CA ASN A 148 5.71 4.38 -7.28
C ASN A 148 4.83 5.55 -7.79
N ASP A 149 4.36 6.41 -6.86
CA ASP A 149 3.48 7.56 -7.13
C ASP A 149 2.13 7.19 -7.79
N VAL A 150 1.74 5.93 -7.69
CA VAL A 150 0.45 5.44 -8.19
C VAL A 150 -0.41 4.94 -7.03
N ASN A 151 -1.62 5.48 -6.92
CA ASN A 151 -2.59 5.00 -5.95
C ASN A 151 -3.08 3.59 -6.33
N VAL A 152 -3.00 2.64 -5.38
CA VAL A 152 -3.34 1.24 -5.64
C VAL A 152 -4.82 1.07 -6.02
N ALA A 153 -5.72 1.84 -5.41
CA ALA A 153 -7.15 1.79 -5.73
C ALA A 153 -7.45 2.16 -7.19
N SER A 154 -6.62 2.99 -7.83
CA SER A 154 -6.80 3.34 -9.25
C SER A 154 -6.62 2.16 -10.21
N ARG A 155 -6.13 1.02 -9.72
CA ARG A 155 -6.00 -0.21 -10.50
C ARG A 155 -7.25 -1.10 -10.45
N LEU A 156 -8.22 -0.80 -9.57
CA LEU A 156 -9.50 -1.49 -9.53
C LEU A 156 -10.31 -1.16 -10.79
N LYS A 157 -10.95 -2.17 -11.36
CA LYS A 157 -11.78 -2.02 -12.55
C LYS A 157 -13.25 -2.06 -12.18
N GLU A 158 -14.02 -1.09 -12.62
CA GLU A 158 -15.47 -1.06 -12.36
C GLU A 158 -16.22 -2.22 -13.05
N GLU A 159 -15.69 -2.75 -14.16
CA GLU A 159 -16.27 -3.91 -14.83
C GLU A 159 -16.41 -5.12 -13.91
N TRP A 160 -15.57 -5.24 -12.87
CA TRP A 160 -15.66 -6.31 -11.87
C TRP A 160 -16.96 -6.30 -11.06
N ILE A 161 -17.58 -5.11 -10.87
CA ILE A 161 -18.90 -5.01 -10.23
C ILE A 161 -19.92 -5.83 -10.99
N LYS A 162 -19.98 -5.60 -12.30
CA LYS A 162 -20.93 -6.28 -13.19
C LYS A 162 -20.61 -7.76 -13.27
N GLU A 163 -19.36 -8.12 -13.46
CA GLU A 163 -18.93 -9.51 -13.57
C GLU A 163 -19.30 -10.34 -12.31
N ILE A 164 -19.04 -9.82 -11.12
CA ILE A 164 -19.39 -10.48 -9.86
C ILE A 164 -20.91 -10.55 -9.71
N ALA A 165 -21.64 -9.47 -9.98
CA ALA A 165 -23.09 -9.44 -9.83
C ALA A 165 -23.77 -10.42 -10.80
N ASP A 166 -23.37 -10.46 -12.05
CA ASP A 166 -23.91 -11.36 -13.07
C ASP A 166 -23.64 -12.83 -12.68
N ASN A 167 -22.44 -13.16 -12.22
CA ASN A 167 -22.10 -14.50 -11.73
C ASN A 167 -22.97 -14.92 -10.52
N LEU A 168 -23.19 -14.01 -9.57
CA LEU A 168 -24.04 -14.29 -8.41
C LEU A 168 -25.49 -14.53 -8.79
N VAL A 169 -26.03 -13.69 -9.68
CA VAL A 169 -27.39 -13.85 -10.19
C VAL A 169 -27.54 -15.20 -10.90
N ASP A 170 -26.61 -15.55 -11.76
CA ASP A 170 -26.63 -16.82 -12.50
C ASP A 170 -26.63 -18.04 -11.55
N ILE A 171 -25.73 -18.06 -10.55
CA ILE A 171 -25.67 -19.14 -9.57
C ILE A 171 -26.93 -19.23 -8.71
N ILE A 172 -27.48 -18.10 -8.27
CA ILE A 172 -28.67 -18.05 -7.42
C ILE A 172 -29.88 -18.60 -8.14
N TYR A 173 -30.02 -18.32 -9.46
CA TYR A 173 -31.19 -18.76 -10.22
C TYR A 173 -31.05 -20.12 -10.89
N ASN A 174 -29.85 -20.52 -11.25
CA ASN A 174 -29.61 -21.78 -11.99
C ASN A 174 -29.10 -22.93 -11.12
N GLY A 175 -28.77 -22.68 -9.85
CA GLY A 175 -28.34 -23.72 -8.92
C GLY A 175 -29.46 -24.65 -8.45
N GLN A 176 -29.13 -25.91 -8.16
CA GLN A 176 -30.09 -26.93 -7.80
C GLN A 176 -30.73 -26.73 -6.42
N ASP A 177 -29.92 -26.67 -5.39
CA ASP A 177 -30.35 -26.54 -3.97
C ASP A 177 -29.54 -25.44 -3.27
N ALA A 178 -29.98 -25.01 -2.10
CA ALA A 178 -29.41 -23.92 -1.35
C ALA A 178 -27.92 -24.13 -1.01
N MET A 179 -27.55 -25.33 -0.61
CA MET A 179 -26.18 -25.66 -0.21
C MET A 179 -25.24 -25.65 -1.41
N THR A 180 -25.69 -26.24 -2.53
CA THR A 180 -24.96 -26.22 -3.79
C THR A 180 -24.76 -24.79 -4.28
N ARG A 181 -25.79 -23.94 -4.23
CA ARG A 181 -25.70 -22.51 -4.60
C ARG A 181 -24.67 -21.78 -3.76
N ILE A 182 -24.69 -21.91 -2.43
CA ILE A 182 -23.71 -21.26 -1.53
C ILE A 182 -22.31 -21.73 -1.83
N THR A 183 -22.11 -23.03 -2.06
CA THR A 183 -20.81 -23.58 -2.42
C THR A 183 -20.28 -23.04 -3.76
N GLN A 184 -21.15 -22.96 -4.77
CA GLN A 184 -20.82 -22.40 -6.07
C GLN A 184 -20.46 -20.92 -5.98
N VAL A 185 -21.23 -20.11 -5.20
CA VAL A 185 -20.93 -18.71 -4.92
C VAL A 185 -19.53 -18.56 -4.34
N ASN A 186 -19.23 -19.33 -3.28
CA ASN A 186 -17.93 -19.29 -2.62
C ASN A 186 -16.78 -19.65 -3.58
N ASN A 187 -16.94 -20.72 -4.33
CA ASN A 187 -15.93 -21.17 -5.28
C ASN A 187 -15.69 -20.14 -6.40
N ARG A 188 -16.77 -19.59 -6.98
CA ARG A 188 -16.68 -18.60 -8.05
C ARG A 188 -16.04 -17.30 -7.56
N LEU A 189 -16.45 -16.82 -6.40
CA LEU A 189 -15.84 -15.62 -5.79
C LEU A 189 -14.35 -15.81 -5.51
N ASN A 190 -13.95 -16.97 -4.99
CA ASN A 190 -12.55 -17.25 -4.76
C ASN A 190 -11.72 -17.20 -6.05
N VAL A 191 -12.26 -17.70 -7.17
CA VAL A 191 -11.60 -17.60 -8.48
C VAL A 191 -11.48 -16.14 -8.90
N CYS A 192 -12.58 -15.38 -8.96
CA CYS A 192 -12.58 -13.98 -9.36
C CYS A 192 -11.65 -13.13 -8.49
N ILE A 193 -11.67 -13.33 -7.18
CA ILE A 193 -10.86 -12.56 -6.24
C ILE A 193 -9.37 -12.87 -6.39
N ASN A 194 -9.01 -14.13 -6.60
CA ASN A 194 -7.63 -14.48 -6.89
C ASN A 194 -7.14 -13.86 -8.19
N GLU A 195 -7.96 -13.85 -9.23
CA GLU A 195 -7.65 -13.19 -10.50
C GLU A 195 -7.47 -11.69 -10.33
N TYR A 196 -8.39 -11.02 -9.60
CA TYR A 196 -8.35 -9.57 -9.39
C TYR A 196 -7.20 -9.15 -8.48
N SER A 197 -6.95 -9.85 -7.37
CA SER A 197 -5.83 -9.56 -6.49
C SER A 197 -4.49 -9.76 -7.20
N THR A 198 -4.37 -10.83 -8.00
CA THR A 198 -3.19 -11.09 -8.83
C THR A 198 -2.99 -9.98 -9.87
N TYR A 199 -4.06 -9.53 -10.52
CA TYR A 199 -3.98 -8.40 -11.46
C TYR A 199 -3.49 -7.12 -10.79
N ILE A 200 -4.05 -6.76 -9.62
CA ILE A 200 -3.62 -5.58 -8.86
C ILE A 200 -2.16 -5.70 -8.45
N ASN A 201 -1.76 -6.85 -7.89
CA ASN A 201 -0.38 -7.09 -7.48
C ASN A 201 0.59 -6.96 -8.67
N ASN A 202 0.29 -7.59 -9.80
CA ASN A 202 1.12 -7.50 -10.99
C ASN A 202 1.23 -6.08 -11.52
N LYS A 203 0.14 -5.31 -11.52
CA LYS A 203 0.12 -3.91 -11.98
C LYS A 203 0.74 -2.94 -10.99
N THR A 204 0.87 -3.32 -9.73
CA THR A 204 1.41 -2.45 -8.67
C THR A 204 2.90 -2.68 -8.47
N PHE A 205 3.37 -3.93 -8.56
CA PHE A 205 4.73 -4.29 -8.15
C PHE A 205 5.64 -4.74 -9.30
N ASN A 206 5.09 -5.08 -10.48
CA ASN A 206 5.86 -5.58 -11.64
C ASN A 206 5.92 -4.56 -12.80
N THR A 207 5.62 -3.30 -12.54
CA THR A 207 5.86 -2.16 -13.45
C THR A 207 7.09 -1.41 -12.96
#